data_6d6b6178f5c09f69cea162d35c4c580b
#
_entry.id   6d6b6178f5c09f69cea162d35c4c580b
#
_cell.length_a   1.000
_cell.length_b   1.000
_cell.length_c   1.000
_cell.angle_alpha   90.00
_cell.angle_beta   90.00
_cell.angle_gamma   90.00
#
_symmetry.space_group_name_H-M   'P 1'
#
loop_
_entity.id
_entity.type
_entity.pdbx_description
1 polymer ?
#
loop_
_entity_poly.entity_id
_entity_poly.type
_entity_poly.pdbx_seq_one_letter_code
_entity_poly.pdbx_strand_id
1 'polypeptide(L)'
;LKNFAFTSKDQIWYIFDDKQSEMLVIVTKNKEKATIAYHHICLKTGQIKVLDIPLPIEIQWNICKVYNQKIIFQSPISINRPEQQYILVYDIVAKKIVLENYQRGIQNIVQQGIISYLLKIEPKKFDLMAFDKNEILQDLTIDPIGTDHLKLPTSTSANLLNIQHKAFDISATLNTAFHLKVSLNKAVIYEWRATDIQDLSLENDYFMVIHDYLLLLKEKNTIEIIELKA
;
A
#
# COMPACT_ATOMS: atom_id res chain seq x y z
N LEU A 1 -14.68 13.37 -16.53
CA LEU A 1 -13.73 12.80 -15.60
C LEU A 1 -14.01 13.36 -14.20
N LYS A 2 -14.23 12.48 -13.24
CA LYS A 2 -14.40 12.91 -11.84
C LYS A 2 -13.00 12.99 -11.22
N ASN A 3 -12.65 14.14 -10.70
CA ASN A 3 -11.35 14.38 -10.08
C ASN A 3 -11.56 14.80 -8.64
N PHE A 4 -10.72 14.29 -7.76
CA PHE A 4 -10.60 14.75 -6.38
C PHE A 4 -9.16 14.63 -5.90
N ALA A 5 -8.84 15.28 -4.79
CA ALA A 5 -7.49 15.23 -4.25
C ALA A 5 -7.51 14.88 -2.77
N PHE A 6 -6.49 14.17 -2.35
CA PHE A 6 -6.13 14.00 -0.95
C PHE A 6 -4.90 14.86 -0.65
N THR A 7 -4.99 15.71 0.36
CA THR A 7 -3.86 16.50 0.83
C THR A 7 -3.69 16.31 2.33
N SER A 8 -2.46 16.00 2.76
CA SER A 8 -2.08 15.86 4.16
C SER A 8 -1.16 17.00 4.59
N LYS A 9 -1.14 17.29 5.89
CA LYS A 9 -0.09 18.15 6.49
C LYS A 9 1.24 17.40 6.60
N ASP A 10 1.18 16.07 6.66
CA ASP A 10 2.32 15.18 6.83
C ASP A 10 2.70 14.54 5.51
N GLN A 11 3.94 14.08 5.41
CA GLN A 11 4.43 13.41 4.21
C GLN A 11 3.69 12.08 3.98
N ILE A 12 3.25 11.84 2.74
CA ILE A 12 2.75 10.53 2.31
C ILE A 12 3.95 9.58 2.24
N TRP A 13 3.82 8.45 2.94
CA TRP A 13 4.88 7.46 3.03
C TRP A 13 4.59 6.21 2.22
N TYR A 14 3.36 5.72 2.32
CA TYR A 14 2.91 4.56 1.56
C TYR A 14 1.47 4.73 1.08
N ILE A 15 1.17 4.08 -0.04
CA ILE A 15 -0.16 3.96 -0.62
C ILE A 15 -0.41 2.47 -0.82
N PHE A 16 -1.49 1.95 -0.25
CA PHE A 16 -1.93 0.59 -0.42
C PHE A 16 -3.28 0.57 -1.09
N ASP A 17 -3.45 -0.29 -2.08
CA ASP A 17 -4.73 -0.52 -2.73
C ASP A 17 -5.44 -1.76 -2.17
N ASP A 18 -6.74 -1.68 -2.05
CA ASP A 18 -7.59 -2.85 -1.87
C ASP A 18 -8.28 -3.17 -3.19
N LYS A 19 -7.71 -4.15 -3.91
CA LYS A 19 -8.20 -4.52 -5.24
C LYS A 19 -9.66 -4.96 -5.28
N GLN A 20 -10.23 -5.34 -4.15
CA GLN A 20 -11.61 -5.86 -4.10
C GLN A 20 -12.66 -4.79 -3.78
N SER A 21 -12.28 -3.74 -3.05
CA SER A 21 -13.25 -2.78 -2.53
C SER A 21 -13.10 -1.36 -3.09
N GLU A 22 -12.24 -1.15 -4.10
CA GLU A 22 -11.95 0.17 -4.66
C GLU A 22 -11.63 1.21 -3.58
N MET A 23 -10.74 0.82 -2.68
CA MET A 23 -10.27 1.66 -1.59
C MET A 23 -8.77 1.83 -1.62
N LEU A 24 -8.31 2.96 -1.08
CA LEU A 24 -6.92 3.19 -0.76
C LEU A 24 -6.74 3.35 0.74
N VAL A 25 -5.63 2.84 1.24
CA VAL A 25 -5.11 3.21 2.55
C VAL A 25 -3.81 3.98 2.34
N ILE A 26 -3.80 5.23 2.77
CA ILE A 26 -2.64 6.11 2.69
C ILE A 26 -2.03 6.22 4.08
N VAL A 27 -0.73 5.99 4.15
CA VAL A 27 0.05 6.17 5.37
C VAL A 27 0.81 7.48 5.26
N THR A 28 0.59 8.37 6.23
CA THR A 28 1.33 9.61 6.34
C THR A 28 2.22 9.61 7.58
N LYS A 29 3.36 10.27 7.50
CA LYS A 29 4.33 10.37 8.59
C LYS A 29 4.70 11.81 8.86
N ASN A 30 4.52 12.21 10.11
CA ASN A 30 5.09 13.45 10.63
C ASN A 30 6.53 13.21 11.08
N LYS A 31 7.48 13.83 10.40
CA LYS A 31 8.91 13.64 10.70
C LYS A 31 9.34 14.23 12.05
N GLU A 32 8.76 15.36 12.43
CA GLU A 32 9.11 16.06 13.67
C GLU A 32 8.59 15.32 14.90
N LYS A 33 7.36 14.84 14.82
CA LYS A 33 6.68 14.16 15.92
C LYS A 33 6.87 12.64 15.91
N ALA A 34 7.48 12.09 14.87
CA ALA A 34 7.60 10.65 14.61
C ALA A 34 6.25 9.90 14.66
N THR A 35 5.15 10.60 14.36
CA THR A 35 3.81 10.01 14.37
C THR A 35 3.40 9.54 12.98
N ILE A 36 2.62 8.47 12.95
CA ILE A 36 2.05 7.88 11.73
C ILE A 36 0.53 8.03 11.80
N ALA A 37 -0.08 8.42 10.69
CA ALA A 37 -1.53 8.44 10.54
C ALA A 37 -1.94 7.59 9.34
N TYR A 38 -3.10 6.96 9.47
CA TYR A 38 -3.70 6.11 8.44
C TYR A 38 -4.95 6.78 7.91
N HIS A 39 -5.05 6.86 6.59
CA HIS A 39 -6.20 7.47 5.92
C HIS A 39 -6.84 6.45 4.98
N HIS A 40 -8.13 6.33 5.05
CA HIS A 40 -8.95 5.53 4.15
C HIS A 40 -9.59 6.44 3.11
N ILE A 41 -9.46 6.09 1.84
CA ILE A 41 -10.09 6.78 0.71
C ILE A 41 -10.98 5.79 -0.04
N CYS A 42 -12.26 6.10 -0.15
CA CYS A 42 -13.17 5.38 -1.04
C CYS A 42 -13.08 6.02 -2.45
N LEU A 43 -12.56 5.30 -3.43
CA LEU A 43 -12.35 5.81 -4.78
C LEU A 43 -13.68 6.15 -5.47
N LYS A 44 -14.74 5.39 -5.24
CA LYS A 44 -16.07 5.65 -5.81
C LYS A 44 -16.67 6.98 -5.38
N THR A 45 -16.55 7.31 -4.11
CA THR A 45 -17.23 8.48 -3.51
C THR A 45 -16.30 9.66 -3.33
N GLY A 46 -14.98 9.44 -3.32
CA GLY A 46 -13.98 10.42 -2.93
C GLY A 46 -13.97 10.71 -1.43
N GLN A 47 -14.68 9.90 -0.62
CA GLN A 47 -14.73 10.10 0.81
C GLN A 47 -13.41 9.73 1.47
N ILE A 48 -12.89 10.65 2.27
CA ILE A 48 -11.64 10.48 3.02
C ILE A 48 -11.97 10.40 4.51
N LYS A 49 -11.37 9.43 5.20
CA LYS A 49 -11.50 9.25 6.66
C LYS A 49 -10.15 8.96 7.27
N VAL A 50 -9.86 9.55 8.41
CA VAL A 50 -8.75 9.13 9.26
C VAL A 50 -9.16 7.86 9.98
N LEU A 51 -8.27 6.88 10.00
CA LEU A 51 -8.47 5.63 10.73
C LEU A 51 -7.78 5.75 12.09
N ASP A 52 -8.57 5.63 13.13
CA ASP A 52 -8.07 5.48 14.49
C ASP A 52 -7.85 3.99 14.77
N ILE A 53 -6.62 3.53 14.56
CA ILE A 53 -6.25 2.13 14.72
C ILE A 53 -5.55 1.99 16.06
N PRO A 54 -6.11 1.22 17.01
CA PRO A 54 -5.55 1.08 18.34
C PRO A 54 -4.34 0.11 18.34
N LEU A 55 -3.26 0.51 17.65
CA LEU A 55 -2.04 -0.28 17.60
C LEU A 55 -1.30 -0.22 18.94
N PRO A 56 -0.76 -1.36 19.42
CA PRO A 56 0.14 -1.36 20.58
C PRO A 56 1.35 -0.45 20.34
N ILE A 57 1.53 0.53 21.25
CA ILE A 57 2.52 1.61 21.10
C ILE A 57 3.97 1.10 21.19
N GLU A 58 4.18 0.02 21.95
CA GLU A 58 5.52 -0.55 22.17
C GLU A 58 6.07 -1.32 20.96
N ILE A 59 5.26 -1.51 19.93
CA ILE A 59 5.59 -2.32 18.75
C ILE A 59 5.55 -1.44 17.52
N GLN A 60 6.63 -1.44 16.75
CA GLN A 60 6.61 -0.85 15.42
C GLN A 60 5.79 -1.75 14.48
N TRP A 61 4.80 -1.18 13.81
CA TRP A 61 3.93 -1.90 12.90
C TRP A 61 4.14 -1.45 11.46
N ASN A 62 4.23 -2.41 10.55
CA ASN A 62 4.26 -2.18 9.12
C ASN A 62 3.02 -2.79 8.47
N ILE A 63 2.40 -2.09 7.55
CA ILE A 63 1.34 -2.67 6.72
C ILE A 63 1.99 -3.62 5.73
N CYS A 64 1.54 -4.87 5.72
CA CYS A 64 1.92 -5.86 4.71
C CYS A 64 1.00 -5.78 3.49
N LYS A 65 -0.30 -5.61 3.74
CA LYS A 65 -1.31 -5.57 2.68
C LYS A 65 -2.62 -4.97 3.18
N VAL A 66 -3.36 -4.39 2.25
CA VAL A 66 -4.79 -4.10 2.41
C VAL A 66 -5.57 -5.07 1.54
N TYR A 67 -6.53 -5.75 2.10
CA TYR A 67 -7.30 -6.77 1.40
C TYR A 67 -8.70 -6.93 1.98
N ASN A 68 -9.72 -6.84 1.13
CA ASN A 68 -11.13 -6.99 1.50
C ASN A 68 -11.50 -6.18 2.77
N GLN A 69 -11.20 -4.88 2.74
CA GLN A 69 -11.48 -3.92 3.82
C GLN A 69 -10.74 -4.22 5.14
N LYS A 70 -9.67 -5.00 5.06
CA LYS A 70 -8.82 -5.30 6.21
C LYS A 70 -7.40 -4.80 5.98
N ILE A 71 -6.81 -4.22 7.01
CA ILE A 71 -5.41 -3.83 7.02
C ILE A 71 -4.64 -4.90 7.79
N ILE A 72 -3.68 -5.52 7.13
CA ILE A 72 -2.86 -6.58 7.70
C ILE A 72 -1.51 -5.99 8.04
N PHE A 73 -1.19 -6.02 9.32
CA PHE A 73 0.06 -5.52 9.87
C PHE A 73 0.97 -6.67 10.28
N GLN A 74 2.25 -6.41 10.19
CA GLN A 74 3.29 -7.24 10.78
C GLN A 74 4.29 -6.35 11.51
N SER A 75 4.74 -6.77 12.68
CA SER A 75 5.87 -6.13 13.32
C SER A 75 7.17 -6.54 12.61
N PRO A 76 8.18 -5.65 12.55
CA PRO A 76 9.48 -6.04 12.04
C PRO A 76 10.11 -7.11 12.93
N ILE A 77 10.98 -7.89 12.32
CA ILE A 77 11.81 -8.84 13.08
C ILE A 77 12.74 -8.01 13.98
N SER A 78 12.63 -8.21 15.29
CA SER A 78 13.58 -7.61 16.22
C SER A 78 14.93 -8.31 16.07
N ILE A 79 16.00 -7.55 15.91
CA ILE A 79 17.39 -8.09 15.87
C ILE A 79 17.70 -8.85 17.16
N ASN A 80 17.16 -8.41 18.30
CA ASN A 80 17.40 -9.02 19.59
C ASN A 80 16.45 -10.18 19.91
N ARG A 81 15.33 -10.28 19.18
CA ARG A 81 14.30 -11.32 19.37
C ARG A 81 13.68 -11.69 18.02
N PRO A 82 14.44 -12.32 17.13
CA PRO A 82 13.95 -12.65 15.78
C PRO A 82 12.77 -13.62 15.79
N GLU A 83 12.57 -14.33 16.91
CA GLU A 83 11.42 -15.21 17.11
C GLU A 83 10.12 -14.47 17.46
N GLN A 84 10.16 -13.16 17.64
CA GLN A 84 8.97 -12.36 17.95
C GLN A 84 8.53 -11.59 16.72
N GLN A 85 7.66 -12.17 15.94
CA GLN A 85 6.87 -11.49 14.91
C GLN A 85 5.42 -11.50 15.35
N TYR A 86 4.75 -10.39 15.12
CA TYR A 86 3.34 -10.23 15.48
C TYR A 86 2.54 -9.96 14.22
N ILE A 87 1.37 -10.57 14.12
CA ILE A 87 0.39 -10.32 13.09
C ILE A 87 -0.80 -9.66 13.73
N LEU A 88 -1.27 -8.58 13.13
CA LEU A 88 -2.47 -7.88 13.54
C LEU A 88 -3.32 -7.58 12.31
N VAL A 89 -4.62 -7.85 12.39
CA VAL A 89 -5.58 -7.50 11.35
C VAL A 89 -6.62 -6.54 11.90
N TYR A 90 -6.71 -5.37 11.29
CA TYR A 90 -7.72 -4.36 11.58
C TYR A 90 -8.79 -4.37 10.50
N ASP A 91 -10.05 -4.51 10.89
CA ASP A 91 -11.21 -4.41 10.01
C ASP A 91 -11.68 -2.96 9.94
N ILE A 92 -11.61 -2.36 8.74
CA ILE A 92 -11.94 -0.94 8.52
C ILE A 92 -13.44 -0.68 8.73
N VAL A 93 -14.29 -1.64 8.38
CA VAL A 93 -15.75 -1.50 8.50
C VAL A 93 -16.19 -1.69 9.94
N ALA A 94 -15.73 -2.77 10.56
CA ALA A 94 -16.04 -3.06 11.96
C ALA A 94 -15.31 -2.12 12.94
N LYS A 95 -14.30 -1.37 12.47
CA LYS A 95 -13.45 -0.45 13.25
C LYS A 95 -12.83 -1.11 14.48
N LYS A 96 -12.35 -2.32 14.32
CA LYS A 96 -11.74 -3.09 15.41
C LYS A 96 -10.64 -4.01 14.92
N ILE A 97 -9.74 -4.38 15.82
CA ILE A 97 -8.80 -5.46 15.59
C ILE A 97 -9.59 -6.78 15.64
N VAL A 98 -9.49 -7.57 14.60
CA VAL A 98 -10.19 -8.86 14.46
C VAL A 98 -9.28 -10.06 14.62
N LEU A 99 -7.96 -9.85 14.49
CA LEU A 99 -6.95 -10.88 14.72
C LEU A 99 -5.70 -10.27 15.34
N GLU A 100 -5.21 -10.93 16.38
CA GLU A 100 -3.87 -10.71 16.95
C GLU A 100 -3.19 -12.05 17.14
N ASN A 101 -1.96 -12.16 16.64
CA ASN A 101 -1.16 -13.36 16.83
C ASN A 101 0.30 -12.97 17.08
N TYR A 102 0.85 -13.42 18.20
CA TYR A 102 2.19 -13.05 18.68
C TYR A 102 3.22 -14.17 18.50
N GLN A 103 2.91 -15.20 17.73
CA GLN A 103 3.75 -16.37 17.58
C GLN A 103 4.03 -16.77 16.13
N ARG A 104 3.45 -16.02 15.17
CA ARG A 104 3.51 -16.36 13.75
C ARG A 104 4.06 -15.23 12.89
N GLY A 105 4.79 -15.63 11.85
CA GLY A 105 5.18 -14.74 10.76
C GLY A 105 4.25 -14.93 9.56
N ILE A 106 4.20 -13.91 8.71
CA ILE A 106 3.49 -13.95 7.42
C ILE A 106 4.46 -14.41 6.34
N GLN A 107 4.06 -15.44 5.59
CA GLN A 107 4.73 -15.85 4.37
C GLN A 107 4.07 -15.21 3.13
N ASN A 108 2.74 -15.24 3.08
CA ASN A 108 1.98 -14.64 1.98
C ASN A 108 0.54 -14.34 2.43
N ILE A 109 -0.17 -13.54 1.63
CA ILE A 109 -1.58 -13.21 1.85
C ILE A 109 -2.33 -13.56 0.57
N VAL A 110 -3.25 -14.50 0.69
CA VAL A 110 -4.06 -15.04 -0.41
C VAL A 110 -5.54 -14.70 -0.22
N GLN A 111 -6.37 -15.03 -1.19
CA GLN A 111 -7.79 -14.71 -1.14
C GLN A 111 -8.51 -15.34 0.07
N GLN A 112 -8.09 -16.54 0.48
CA GLN A 112 -8.72 -17.30 1.55
C GLN A 112 -8.21 -16.95 2.94
N GLY A 113 -7.04 -16.31 3.05
CA GLY A 113 -6.45 -16.04 4.35
C GLY A 113 -4.99 -15.62 4.32
N ILE A 114 -4.32 -15.79 5.44
CA ILE A 114 -2.91 -15.50 5.63
C ILE A 114 -2.13 -16.82 5.65
N ILE A 115 -1.20 -17.00 4.72
CA ILE A 115 -0.23 -18.09 4.80
C ILE A 115 0.79 -17.68 5.85
N SER A 116 0.79 -18.38 6.97
CA SER A 116 1.61 -18.07 8.14
C SER A 116 2.46 -19.27 8.53
N TYR A 117 3.49 -19.04 9.34
CA TYR A 117 4.34 -20.06 9.90
C TYR A 117 4.67 -19.79 11.38
N LEU A 118 4.87 -20.83 12.16
CA LEU A 118 5.33 -20.70 13.55
C LEU A 118 6.82 -20.35 13.58
N LEU A 119 7.18 -19.35 14.39
CA LEU A 119 8.52 -18.78 14.40
C LEU A 119 9.58 -19.72 15.03
N LYS A 120 9.14 -20.59 15.95
CA LYS A 120 10.04 -21.45 16.75
C LYS A 120 10.17 -22.88 16.23
N ILE A 121 9.60 -23.19 15.07
CA ILE A 121 9.60 -24.56 14.53
C ILE A 121 10.47 -24.61 13.27
N GLU A 122 11.40 -25.54 13.23
CA GLU A 122 12.20 -25.87 12.05
C GLU A 122 12.05 -27.39 11.74
N PRO A 123 11.82 -27.81 10.48
CA PRO A 123 11.57 -26.95 9.32
C PRO A 123 10.26 -26.19 9.43
N LYS A 124 10.19 -25.01 8.81
CA LYS A 124 8.98 -24.19 8.82
C LYS A 124 7.82 -24.93 8.19
N LYS A 125 6.74 -25.06 8.94
CA LYS A 125 5.44 -25.53 8.44
C LYS A 125 4.55 -24.32 8.18
N PHE A 126 3.89 -24.34 7.04
CA PHE A 126 3.00 -23.26 6.63
C PHE A 126 1.54 -23.67 6.85
N ASP A 127 0.77 -22.74 7.39
CA ASP A 127 -0.65 -22.92 7.63
C ASP A 127 -1.42 -21.79 6.96
N LEU A 128 -2.59 -22.08 6.41
CA LEU A 128 -3.55 -21.07 5.99
C LEU A 128 -4.41 -20.69 7.18
N MET A 129 -4.28 -19.44 7.62
CA MET A 129 -4.99 -18.88 8.76
C MET A 129 -6.09 -17.92 8.28
N ALA A 130 -7.24 -17.93 8.93
CA ALA A 130 -8.33 -17.01 8.65
C ALA A 130 -7.92 -15.55 8.91
N PHE A 131 -8.57 -14.58 8.21
CA PHE A 131 -8.30 -13.16 8.40
C PHE A 131 -8.88 -12.57 9.69
N ASP A 132 -9.90 -13.19 10.24
CA ASP A 132 -10.77 -12.58 11.27
C ASP A 132 -10.73 -13.36 12.60
N LYS A 133 -9.97 -14.42 12.66
CA LYS A 133 -9.82 -15.26 13.86
C LYS A 133 -8.52 -16.07 13.82
N ASN A 134 -8.02 -16.43 15.00
CA ASN A 134 -6.86 -17.32 15.15
C ASN A 134 -7.24 -18.79 14.83
N GLU A 135 -7.74 -19.04 13.63
CA GLU A 135 -8.12 -20.37 13.18
C GLU A 135 -7.27 -20.79 11.99
N ILE A 136 -6.70 -21.97 12.06
CA ILE A 136 -6.01 -22.61 10.95
C ILE A 136 -7.09 -23.29 10.08
N LEU A 137 -7.20 -22.80 8.84
CA LEU A 137 -8.14 -23.34 7.86
C LEU A 137 -7.59 -24.60 7.19
N GLN A 138 -6.28 -24.65 7.00
CA GLN A 138 -5.61 -25.75 6.33
C GLN A 138 -4.10 -25.76 6.64
N ASP A 139 -3.55 -26.95 6.89
CA ASP A 139 -2.12 -27.18 6.87
C ASP A 139 -1.63 -27.21 5.41
N LEU A 140 -0.66 -26.39 5.08
CA LEU A 140 -0.12 -26.30 3.73
C LEU A 140 1.23 -27.01 3.67
N THR A 141 1.30 -28.06 2.89
CA THR A 141 2.58 -28.61 2.42
C THR A 141 2.98 -27.80 1.17
N ILE A 142 3.55 -26.63 1.37
CA ILE A 142 3.98 -25.79 0.25
C ILE A 142 5.50 -25.80 0.22
N ASP A 143 6.07 -26.19 -0.93
CA ASP A 143 7.39 -25.73 -1.31
C ASP A 143 7.39 -24.19 -1.31
N PRO A 144 8.43 -23.53 -0.79
CA PRO A 144 8.46 -22.07 -0.71
C PRO A 144 8.36 -21.49 -2.13
N ILE A 145 7.15 -21.25 -2.58
CA ILE A 145 6.87 -20.49 -3.79
C ILE A 145 7.43 -19.12 -3.52
N GLY A 146 8.36 -18.71 -4.37
CA GLY A 146 9.08 -17.45 -4.23
C GLY A 146 8.12 -16.31 -3.90
N THR A 147 8.48 -15.55 -2.91
CA THR A 147 7.79 -14.32 -2.54
C THR A 147 7.73 -13.44 -3.79
N ASP A 148 6.58 -13.36 -4.43
CA ASP A 148 6.24 -12.21 -5.25
C ASP A 148 6.12 -11.02 -4.29
N HIS A 149 7.30 -10.53 -3.88
CA HIS A 149 7.36 -9.15 -3.45
C HIS A 149 6.81 -8.37 -4.62
N LEU A 150 5.73 -7.62 -4.40
CA LEU A 150 5.44 -6.49 -5.25
C LEU A 150 6.73 -5.68 -5.27
N LYS A 151 7.57 -5.98 -6.25
CA LYS A 151 8.63 -5.09 -6.63
C LYS A 151 7.87 -3.86 -7.08
N LEU A 152 7.87 -2.84 -6.23
CA LEU A 152 7.70 -1.49 -6.73
C LEU A 152 8.59 -1.44 -7.97
N PRO A 153 8.06 -1.04 -9.12
CA PRO A 153 8.88 -0.95 -10.31
C PRO A 153 10.10 -0.14 -9.92
N THR A 154 11.24 -0.84 -9.78
CA THR A 154 12.50 -0.17 -9.55
C THR A 154 12.63 0.74 -10.76
N SER A 155 12.76 2.02 -10.53
CA SER A 155 12.93 3.04 -11.53
C SER A 155 14.16 2.71 -12.38
N THR A 156 14.00 1.81 -13.30
CA THR A 156 14.97 1.60 -14.35
C THR A 156 14.75 2.74 -15.33
N SER A 157 15.56 3.78 -15.22
CA SER A 157 16.02 4.69 -16.28
C SER A 157 15.13 4.88 -17.54
N ALA A 158 13.85 4.65 -17.49
CA ALA A 158 12.97 4.91 -18.61
C ALA A 158 12.27 6.25 -18.36
N ASN A 159 12.76 7.27 -19.02
CA ASN A 159 12.16 8.60 -19.05
C ASN A 159 10.75 8.60 -19.67
N LEU A 160 10.22 7.44 -20.03
CA LEU A 160 8.91 7.28 -20.65
C LEU A 160 8.26 5.99 -20.16
N LEU A 161 7.09 6.10 -19.57
CA LEU A 161 6.20 4.98 -19.27
C LEU A 161 4.92 5.12 -20.09
N ASN A 162 4.57 4.06 -20.84
CA ASN A 162 3.31 3.96 -21.56
C ASN A 162 2.47 2.85 -20.94
N ILE A 163 1.26 3.17 -20.55
CA ILE A 163 0.30 2.22 -20.00
C ILE A 163 -0.97 2.31 -20.86
N GLN A 164 -1.38 1.18 -21.41
CA GLN A 164 -2.70 1.07 -22.01
C GLN A 164 -3.67 0.55 -20.96
N HIS A 165 -4.69 1.34 -20.63
CA HIS A 165 -5.74 0.96 -19.70
C HIS A 165 -7.11 1.19 -20.33
N LYS A 166 -7.82 0.12 -20.66
CA LYS A 166 -9.09 0.16 -21.39
C LYS A 166 -8.97 0.95 -22.71
N ALA A 167 -9.76 2.01 -22.87
CA ALA A 167 -9.74 2.90 -24.03
C ALA A 167 -8.72 4.06 -23.89
N PHE A 168 -7.90 4.07 -22.82
CA PHE A 168 -7.00 5.16 -22.55
C PHE A 168 -5.53 4.76 -22.78
N ASP A 169 -4.84 5.58 -23.54
CA ASP A 169 -3.39 5.55 -23.66
C ASP A 169 -2.82 6.57 -22.66
N ILE A 170 -2.17 6.08 -21.62
CA ILE A 170 -1.54 6.90 -20.59
C ILE A 170 -0.05 6.89 -20.84
N SER A 171 0.53 8.04 -21.10
CA SER A 171 1.98 8.21 -21.22
C SER A 171 2.47 9.17 -20.15
N ALA A 172 3.57 8.81 -19.50
CA ALA A 172 4.26 9.68 -18.58
C ALA A 172 5.72 9.83 -18.99
N THR A 173 6.18 11.05 -19.05
CA THR A 173 7.59 11.39 -19.32
C THR A 173 8.17 12.13 -18.13
N LEU A 174 9.31 11.66 -17.64
CA LEU A 174 10.12 12.37 -16.66
C LEU A 174 11.43 12.75 -17.34
N ASN A 175 11.68 14.02 -17.49
CA ASN A 175 12.94 14.50 -18.08
C ASN A 175 13.99 14.81 -17.01
N THR A 176 15.21 15.11 -17.45
CA THR A 176 16.36 15.43 -16.58
C THR A 176 16.17 16.68 -15.72
N ALA A 177 15.21 17.52 -16.05
CA ALA A 177 14.81 18.68 -15.24
C ALA A 177 13.67 18.33 -14.26
N PHE A 178 13.43 17.03 -14.04
CA PHE A 178 12.35 16.54 -13.16
C PHE A 178 10.97 17.14 -13.48
N HIS A 179 10.70 17.21 -14.75
CA HIS A 179 9.42 17.65 -15.27
C HIS A 179 8.60 16.41 -15.64
N LEU A 180 7.58 16.12 -14.85
CA LEU A 180 6.62 15.04 -15.10
C LEU A 180 5.49 15.57 -15.95
N LYS A 181 5.24 14.92 -17.09
CA LYS A 181 4.15 15.19 -17.98
C LYS A 181 3.35 13.91 -18.18
N VAL A 182 2.07 13.95 -17.87
CA VAL A 182 1.15 12.83 -18.06
C VAL A 182 0.15 13.19 -19.13
N SER A 183 0.01 12.34 -20.13
CA SER A 183 -0.92 12.50 -21.24
C SER A 183 -1.94 11.36 -21.24
N LEU A 184 -3.17 11.69 -21.57
CA LEU A 184 -4.26 10.76 -21.77
C LEU A 184 -4.75 10.92 -23.20
N ASN A 185 -4.69 9.85 -24.01
CA ASN A 185 -5.03 9.90 -25.43
C ASN A 185 -4.33 11.05 -26.17
N LYS A 186 -3.03 11.23 -25.94
CA LYS A 186 -2.18 12.29 -26.49
C LYS A 186 -2.49 13.71 -25.99
N ALA A 187 -3.54 13.93 -25.20
CA ALA A 187 -3.80 15.21 -24.56
C ALA A 187 -3.10 15.28 -23.21
N VAL A 188 -2.35 16.35 -22.95
CA VAL A 188 -1.71 16.55 -21.65
C VAL A 188 -2.77 16.87 -20.61
N ILE A 189 -2.88 16.01 -19.59
CA ILE A 189 -3.85 16.15 -18.49
C ILE A 189 -3.19 16.61 -17.22
N TYR A 190 -1.87 16.42 -17.11
CA TYR A 190 -1.11 16.77 -15.94
C TYR A 190 0.31 17.15 -16.31
N GLU A 191 0.79 18.22 -15.72
CA GLU A 191 2.16 18.70 -15.87
C GLU A 191 2.64 19.22 -14.54
N TRP A 192 3.78 18.71 -14.08
CA TRP A 192 4.37 19.09 -12.81
C TRP A 192 5.89 19.22 -12.95
N ARG A 193 6.44 20.20 -12.27
CA ARG A 193 7.90 20.42 -12.15
C ARG A 193 8.28 20.40 -10.70
N ALA A 194 9.29 19.62 -10.35
CA ALA A 194 9.87 19.71 -9.04
C ALA A 194 10.55 21.08 -8.87
N THR A 195 10.23 21.74 -7.79
CA THR A 195 10.87 23.02 -7.43
C THR A 195 12.25 22.79 -6.82
N ASP A 196 12.49 21.60 -6.24
CA ASP A 196 13.76 21.19 -5.69
C ASP A 196 13.98 19.68 -5.92
N ILE A 197 15.23 19.29 -6.25
CA ILE A 197 15.66 17.88 -6.38
C ILE A 197 15.47 17.12 -5.05
N GLN A 198 15.62 17.81 -3.92
CA GLN A 198 15.40 17.21 -2.58
C GLN A 198 13.94 16.85 -2.32
N ASP A 199 13.02 17.41 -3.09
CA ASP A 199 11.60 17.06 -3.02
C ASP A 199 11.24 15.76 -3.73
N LEU A 200 12.16 15.23 -4.53
CA LEU A 200 12.01 13.95 -5.19
C LEU A 200 12.41 12.85 -4.22
N SER A 201 11.45 12.25 -3.58
CA SER A 201 11.67 10.94 -2.95
C SER A 201 11.82 9.93 -4.10
N LEU A 202 13.04 9.46 -4.33
CA LEU A 202 13.33 8.42 -5.32
C LEU A 202 12.62 7.08 -5.04
N GLU A 203 11.94 6.99 -3.92
CA GLU A 203 11.28 5.76 -3.43
C GLU A 203 9.79 5.69 -3.80
N ASN A 204 9.18 6.77 -4.29
CA ASN A 204 7.75 6.79 -4.60
C ASN A 204 7.51 6.97 -6.09
N ASP A 205 6.67 6.13 -6.65
CA ASP A 205 6.12 6.31 -7.98
C ASP A 205 5.29 7.61 -8.00
N TYR A 206 5.60 8.50 -8.94
CA TYR A 206 4.89 9.78 -9.07
C TYR A 206 3.50 9.62 -9.65
N PHE A 207 3.22 8.48 -10.26
CA PHE A 207 1.89 8.13 -10.74
C PHE A 207 1.71 6.62 -10.75
N MET A 208 0.46 6.19 -10.61
CA MET A 208 0.06 4.80 -10.70
C MET A 208 -1.37 4.68 -11.21
N VAL A 209 -1.69 3.58 -11.86
CA VAL A 209 -3.07 3.24 -12.25
C VAL A 209 -3.57 2.15 -11.33
N ILE A 210 -4.65 2.43 -10.63
CA ILE A 210 -5.30 1.49 -9.71
C ILE A 210 -6.77 1.41 -10.08
N HIS A 211 -7.26 0.22 -10.41
CA HIS A 211 -8.60 0.03 -10.94
C HIS A 211 -8.83 0.94 -12.17
N ASP A 212 -9.79 1.81 -12.11
CA ASP A 212 -10.15 2.80 -13.13
C ASP A 212 -9.74 4.21 -12.74
N TYR A 213 -8.69 4.34 -11.92
CA TYR A 213 -8.22 5.62 -11.43
C TYR A 213 -6.73 5.80 -11.71
N LEU A 214 -6.39 6.98 -12.19
CA LEU A 214 -5.02 7.46 -12.27
C LEU A 214 -4.72 8.28 -11.01
N LEU A 215 -3.70 7.88 -10.27
CA LEU A 215 -3.20 8.57 -9.10
C LEU A 215 -1.94 9.33 -9.48
N LEU A 216 -1.88 10.59 -9.14
CA LEU A 216 -0.74 11.47 -9.39
C LEU A 216 -0.26 12.04 -8.06
N LEU A 217 0.94 11.64 -7.64
CA LEU A 217 1.56 12.18 -6.44
C LEU A 217 2.16 13.56 -6.77
N LYS A 218 1.62 14.60 -6.15
CA LYS A 218 2.11 15.98 -6.20
C LYS A 218 2.86 16.27 -4.92
N GLU A 219 4.12 16.68 -5.07
CA GLU A 219 4.95 16.94 -3.89
C GLU A 219 4.97 15.69 -2.98
N LYS A 220 5.18 15.87 -1.69
CA LYS A 220 5.26 14.74 -0.73
C LYS A 220 3.96 14.48 0.02
N ASN A 221 2.94 15.27 -0.22
CA ASN A 221 1.75 15.31 0.65
C ASN A 221 0.40 15.37 -0.07
N THR A 222 0.38 15.39 -1.39
CA THR A 222 -0.86 15.52 -2.16
C THR A 222 -0.95 14.45 -3.23
N ILE A 223 -2.10 13.77 -3.33
CA ILE A 223 -2.43 12.85 -4.41
C ILE A 223 -3.64 13.40 -5.15
N GLU A 224 -3.50 13.62 -6.44
CA GLU A 224 -4.64 13.79 -7.33
C GLU A 224 -5.14 12.45 -7.83
N ILE A 225 -6.43 12.26 -7.84
CA ILE A 225 -7.11 11.03 -8.24
C ILE A 225 -8.06 11.36 -9.36
N ILE A 226 -7.82 10.78 -10.54
CA ILE A 226 -8.56 11.02 -11.77
C ILE A 226 -9.26 9.73 -12.17
N GLU A 227 -10.58 9.74 -12.27
CA GLU A 227 -11.36 8.59 -12.73
C GLU A 227 -11.20 8.40 -14.25
N LEU A 228 -10.77 7.19 -14.66
CA LEU A 228 -10.57 6.80 -16.06
C LEU A 228 -11.84 6.05 -16.55
N LYS A 229 -12.97 6.75 -16.66
CA LYS A 229 -14.16 6.21 -17.31
C LYS A 229 -14.30 6.76 -18.71
N ALA A 230 -14.48 5.84 -19.67
CA ALA A 230 -14.83 6.16 -21.05
C ALA A 230 -16.31 6.53 -21.13
#